data_1e711e09fb9b165018571337662a9036
#
_entry.id   1e711e09fb9b165018571337662a9036
#
_cell.length_a   1.000
_cell.length_b   1.000
_cell.length_c   1.000
_cell.angle_alpha   90.00
_cell.angle_beta   90.00
_cell.angle_gamma   90.00
#
_symmetry.space_group_name_H-M   'P 1'
#
loop_
_entity.id
_entity.type
_entity.pdbx_description
1 polymer ?
#
loop_
_entity_poly.entity_id
_entity_poly.type
_entity_poly.pdbx_seq_one_letter_code
_entity_poly.pdbx_strand_id
1 'polypeptide(L)'
;MQNGFTLIELLIAVLIIGVLSAVAVPYYFNAAESARMTEAVVLWGRTKNFYRGRPLDEAQARRIESRAQKESPLKYFTLHITCRPEPGKEYCWEAEFEQKEARHAQYKLTTADNFLQLACLGLNSAGEYFCQSRAAQDTPVSVGGQSAFLIKF
;
A
#
# COMPACT_ATOMS: atom_id res chain seq x y z
N MET A 1 23.19 -47.53 19.39
CA MET A 1 23.73 -46.36 20.13
C MET A 1 22.91 -45.12 19.76
N GLN A 2 22.13 -44.61 20.70
CA GLN A 2 21.38 -43.37 20.50
C GLN A 2 22.34 -42.20 20.83
N ASN A 3 22.80 -41.46 19.84
CA ASN A 3 23.56 -40.27 20.08
C ASN A 3 22.58 -39.15 20.50
N GLY A 4 22.56 -38.83 21.77
CA GLY A 4 21.81 -37.68 22.27
C GLY A 4 22.51 -36.36 21.89
N PHE A 5 21.73 -35.33 21.56
CA PHE A 5 22.26 -33.97 21.33
C PHE A 5 22.93 -33.44 22.59
N THR A 6 24.07 -32.81 22.42
CA THR A 6 24.74 -32.12 23.52
C THR A 6 24.08 -30.77 23.77
N LEU A 7 24.11 -30.30 25.02
CA LEU A 7 23.55 -29.02 25.44
C LEU A 7 24.17 -27.83 24.66
N ILE A 8 25.47 -27.94 24.33
CA ILE A 8 26.18 -26.91 23.58
C ILE A 8 25.75 -26.85 22.11
N GLU A 9 25.47 -27.99 21.47
CA GLU A 9 24.94 -28.02 20.11
C GLU A 9 23.60 -27.31 20.00
N LEU A 10 22.71 -27.55 21.00
CA LEU A 10 21.40 -26.88 21.04
C LEU A 10 21.60 -25.36 21.24
N LEU A 11 22.50 -24.96 22.11
CA LEU A 11 22.77 -23.54 22.41
C LEU A 11 23.28 -22.80 21.18
N ILE A 12 24.22 -23.40 20.43
CA ILE A 12 24.76 -22.83 19.19
C ILE A 12 23.64 -22.74 18.15
N ALA A 13 22.82 -23.77 18.00
CA ALA A 13 21.73 -23.78 17.04
C ALA A 13 20.73 -22.63 17.28
N VAL A 14 20.27 -22.43 18.54
CA VAL A 14 19.33 -21.34 18.84
C VAL A 14 19.96 -19.96 18.70
N LEU A 15 21.24 -19.82 18.97
CA LEU A 15 21.97 -18.57 18.76
C LEU A 15 22.01 -18.19 17.27
N ILE A 16 22.34 -19.14 16.39
CA ILE A 16 22.36 -18.93 14.92
C ILE A 16 20.95 -18.55 14.44
N ILE A 17 19.92 -19.30 14.83
CA ILE A 17 18.54 -19.02 14.48
C ILE A 17 18.13 -17.61 14.95
N GLY A 18 18.50 -17.24 16.17
CA GLY A 18 18.21 -15.91 16.73
C GLY A 18 18.81 -14.77 15.87
N VAL A 19 20.08 -14.89 15.50
CA VAL A 19 20.76 -13.88 14.66
C VAL A 19 20.14 -13.81 13.27
N LEU A 20 19.88 -14.94 12.64
CA LEU A 20 19.25 -14.97 11.30
C LEU A 20 17.84 -14.41 11.32
N SER A 21 17.05 -14.73 12.35
CA SER A 21 15.69 -14.23 12.51
C SER A 21 15.64 -12.71 12.68
N ALA A 22 16.60 -12.12 13.37
CA ALA A 22 16.66 -10.67 13.59
C ALA A 22 16.73 -9.87 12.28
N VAL A 23 17.36 -10.44 11.24
CA VAL A 23 17.45 -9.82 9.91
C VAL A 23 16.27 -10.25 9.01
N ALA A 24 15.91 -11.53 9.04
CA ALA A 24 14.91 -12.09 8.12
C ALA A 24 13.48 -11.59 8.40
N VAL A 25 13.10 -11.39 9.67
CA VAL A 25 11.74 -11.01 10.04
C VAL A 25 11.33 -9.65 9.50
N PRO A 26 12.09 -8.54 9.67
CA PRO A 26 11.70 -7.24 9.12
C PRO A 26 11.63 -7.25 7.59
N TYR A 27 12.55 -7.98 6.93
CA TYR A 27 12.52 -8.13 5.48
C TYR A 27 11.26 -8.84 4.99
N TYR A 28 10.86 -9.92 5.69
CA TYR A 28 9.63 -10.65 5.39
C TYR A 28 8.38 -9.78 5.52
N PHE A 29 8.27 -8.96 6.56
CA PHE A 29 7.14 -8.06 6.72
C PHE A 29 7.02 -7.06 5.58
N ASN A 30 8.12 -6.45 5.16
CA ASN A 30 8.12 -5.52 4.03
C ASN A 30 7.75 -6.20 2.70
N ALA A 31 8.22 -7.42 2.47
CA ALA A 31 7.86 -8.20 1.30
C ALA A 31 6.37 -8.59 1.30
N ALA A 32 5.83 -8.99 2.44
CA ALA A 32 4.43 -9.33 2.59
C ALA A 32 3.51 -8.11 2.37
N GLU A 33 3.86 -6.94 2.92
CA GLU A 33 3.09 -5.70 2.68
C GLU A 33 3.16 -5.25 1.23
N SER A 34 4.30 -5.41 0.55
CA SER A 34 4.42 -5.16 -0.89
C SER A 34 3.48 -6.04 -1.71
N ALA A 35 3.43 -7.32 -1.40
CA ALA A 35 2.54 -8.25 -2.08
C ALA A 35 1.06 -7.88 -1.89
N ARG A 36 0.68 -7.40 -0.70
CA ARG A 36 -0.68 -6.92 -0.43
C ARG A 36 -0.99 -5.62 -1.16
N MET A 37 -0.06 -4.68 -1.16
CA MET A 37 -0.20 -3.41 -1.87
C MET A 37 -0.46 -3.60 -3.37
N THR A 38 0.07 -4.67 -3.97
CA THR A 38 -0.11 -5.00 -5.38
C THR A 38 -1.60 -5.10 -5.76
N GLU A 39 -2.47 -5.51 -4.85
CA GLU A 39 -3.92 -5.57 -5.09
C GLU A 39 -4.50 -4.19 -5.44
N ALA A 40 -4.19 -3.18 -4.63
CA ALA A 40 -4.64 -1.81 -4.86
C ALA A 40 -4.01 -1.21 -6.13
N VAL A 41 -2.72 -1.49 -6.35
CA VAL A 41 -1.97 -1.04 -7.53
C VAL A 41 -2.56 -1.58 -8.83
N VAL A 42 -2.90 -2.86 -8.87
CA VAL A 42 -3.51 -3.50 -10.05
C VAL A 42 -4.88 -2.89 -10.35
N LEU A 43 -5.70 -2.68 -9.32
CA LEU A 43 -7.01 -2.05 -9.52
C LEU A 43 -6.86 -0.61 -10.00
N TRP A 44 -5.99 0.18 -9.36
CA TRP A 44 -5.69 1.54 -9.81
C TRP A 44 -5.16 1.57 -11.25
N GLY A 45 -4.21 0.70 -11.61
CA GLY A 45 -3.65 0.62 -12.97
C GLY A 45 -4.70 0.32 -14.01
N ARG A 46 -5.62 -0.60 -13.74
CA ARG A 46 -6.76 -0.90 -14.64
C ARG A 46 -7.67 0.31 -14.80
N THR A 47 -8.02 0.97 -13.70
CA THR A 47 -8.87 2.15 -13.69
C THR A 47 -8.21 3.30 -14.46
N LYS A 48 -6.94 3.61 -14.18
CA LYS A 48 -6.15 4.61 -14.88
C LYS A 48 -6.13 4.37 -16.39
N ASN A 49 -5.83 3.14 -16.81
CA ASN A 49 -5.75 2.79 -18.24
C ASN A 49 -7.10 2.87 -18.96
N PHE A 50 -8.18 2.50 -18.27
CA PHE A 50 -9.54 2.57 -18.84
C PHE A 50 -9.99 4.02 -19.06
N TYR A 51 -9.75 4.90 -18.09
CA TYR A 51 -10.19 6.28 -18.17
C TYR A 51 -9.19 7.21 -18.85
N ARG A 52 -7.91 6.82 -18.95
CA ARG A 52 -6.85 7.57 -19.64
C ARG A 52 -6.79 9.06 -19.25
N GLY A 53 -6.93 9.36 -17.98
CA GLY A 53 -6.93 10.74 -17.48
C GLY A 53 -8.20 11.54 -17.80
N ARG A 54 -9.25 10.90 -18.29
CA ARG A 54 -10.57 11.55 -18.42
C ARG A 54 -11.19 11.70 -17.05
N PRO A 55 -11.80 12.84 -16.76
CA PRO A 55 -12.55 13.00 -15.52
C PRO A 55 -13.70 12.00 -15.47
N LEU A 56 -13.94 11.37 -14.32
CA LEU A 56 -15.16 10.57 -14.10
C LEU A 56 -16.28 11.47 -13.61
N ASP A 57 -17.48 11.12 -13.98
CA ASP A 57 -18.65 11.59 -13.27
C ASP A 57 -18.86 10.80 -11.97
N GLU A 58 -19.66 11.34 -11.08
CA GLU A 58 -19.95 10.72 -9.79
C GLU A 58 -20.58 9.32 -9.93
N ALA A 59 -21.42 9.11 -10.96
CA ALA A 59 -22.05 7.82 -11.22
C ALA A 59 -21.03 6.75 -11.63
N GLN A 60 -20.04 7.12 -12.41
CA GLN A 60 -18.94 6.25 -12.80
C GLN A 60 -18.06 5.92 -11.58
N ALA A 61 -17.73 6.90 -10.75
CA ALA A 61 -16.96 6.71 -9.53
C ALA A 61 -17.66 5.70 -8.60
N ARG A 62 -18.93 5.89 -8.33
CA ARG A 62 -19.76 4.98 -7.52
C ARG A 62 -19.83 3.55 -8.11
N ARG A 63 -19.88 3.42 -9.44
CA ARG A 63 -19.85 2.09 -10.10
C ARG A 63 -18.51 1.37 -9.88
N ILE A 64 -17.38 2.09 -9.97
CA ILE A 64 -16.05 1.50 -9.73
C ILE A 64 -15.94 1.06 -8.28
N GLU A 65 -16.34 1.91 -7.34
CA GLU A 65 -16.32 1.62 -5.90
C GLU A 65 -17.21 0.41 -5.57
N SER A 66 -18.45 0.40 -6.07
CA SER A 66 -19.38 -0.71 -5.88
C SER A 66 -18.84 -2.02 -6.49
N ARG A 67 -18.20 -1.95 -7.65
CA ARG A 67 -17.58 -3.11 -8.29
C ARG A 67 -16.40 -3.64 -7.47
N ALA A 68 -15.55 -2.77 -6.97
CA ALA A 68 -14.43 -3.13 -6.11
C ALA A 68 -14.86 -3.72 -4.77
N GLN A 69 -16.05 -3.37 -4.29
CA GLN A 69 -16.59 -3.89 -3.02
C GLN A 69 -17.41 -5.17 -3.19
N LYS A 70 -18.15 -5.33 -4.28
CA LYS A 70 -19.16 -6.41 -4.45
C LYS A 70 -18.75 -7.47 -5.46
N GLU A 71 -18.28 -7.08 -6.66
CA GLU A 71 -18.02 -8.01 -7.76
C GLU A 71 -16.63 -8.64 -7.68
N SER A 72 -15.65 -7.87 -7.25
CA SER A 72 -14.26 -8.33 -7.09
C SER A 72 -13.70 -7.67 -5.83
N PRO A 73 -14.15 -8.14 -4.64
CA PRO A 73 -13.80 -7.48 -3.39
C PRO A 73 -12.31 -7.54 -3.13
N LEU A 74 -11.73 -6.38 -2.88
CA LEU A 74 -10.35 -6.26 -2.43
C LEU A 74 -10.22 -6.99 -1.10
N LYS A 75 -9.19 -7.82 -0.97
CA LYS A 75 -8.95 -8.62 0.24
C LYS A 75 -8.36 -7.76 1.37
N TYR A 76 -7.42 -6.90 1.03
CA TYR A 76 -6.61 -6.18 2.01
C TYR A 76 -6.95 -4.70 2.14
N PHE A 77 -7.63 -4.14 1.14
CA PHE A 77 -7.96 -2.72 1.10
C PHE A 77 -9.45 -2.47 0.91
N THR A 78 -9.89 -1.31 1.39
CA THR A 78 -11.18 -0.70 1.04
C THR A 78 -10.89 0.45 0.08
N LEU A 79 -11.63 0.55 -1.00
CA LEU A 79 -11.54 1.66 -1.95
C LEU A 79 -12.62 2.68 -1.65
N HIS A 80 -12.22 3.93 -1.50
CA HIS A 80 -13.10 5.09 -1.43
C HIS A 80 -12.74 6.06 -2.56
N ILE A 81 -13.75 6.48 -3.33
CA ILE A 81 -13.56 7.47 -4.39
C ILE A 81 -14.32 8.73 -3.99
N THR A 82 -13.58 9.82 -3.80
CA THR A 82 -14.14 11.11 -3.43
C THR A 82 -14.02 12.06 -4.61
N CYS A 83 -15.14 12.66 -5.01
CA CYS A 83 -15.18 13.75 -5.97
C CYS A 83 -15.26 15.05 -5.20
N ARG A 84 -14.27 15.93 -5.35
CA ARG A 84 -14.30 17.29 -4.82
C ARG A 84 -14.32 18.26 -6.00
N PRO A 85 -15.35 19.09 -6.16
CA PRO A 85 -15.35 20.13 -7.17
C PRO A 85 -14.30 21.17 -6.81
N GLU A 86 -13.29 21.33 -7.67
CA GLU A 86 -12.35 22.46 -7.60
C GLU A 86 -12.82 23.58 -8.53
N PRO A 87 -12.62 24.87 -8.16
CA PRO A 87 -12.96 25.99 -9.03
C PRO A 87 -12.26 25.86 -10.40
N GLY A 88 -13.04 25.79 -11.47
CA GLY A 88 -12.53 25.68 -12.85
C GLY A 88 -12.27 24.27 -13.36
N LYS A 89 -12.53 23.22 -12.55
CA LYS A 89 -12.53 21.83 -12.99
C LYS A 89 -13.91 21.21 -12.74
N GLU A 90 -14.47 20.65 -13.77
CA GLU A 90 -15.83 20.08 -13.72
C GLU A 90 -15.89 18.80 -12.88
N TYR A 91 -14.75 18.11 -12.66
CA TYR A 91 -14.65 16.88 -11.88
C TYR A 91 -13.25 16.74 -11.29
N CYS A 92 -13.15 16.37 -10.03
CA CYS A 92 -11.89 16.04 -9.37
C CYS A 92 -11.88 14.58 -8.91
N TRP A 93 -10.69 14.01 -8.84
CA TRP A 93 -10.46 12.61 -8.57
C TRP A 93 -9.54 12.41 -7.42
N GLU A 94 -10.05 11.80 -6.41
CA GLU A 94 -9.24 11.29 -5.34
C GLU A 94 -9.76 9.88 -5.03
N ALA A 95 -8.94 8.86 -5.23
CA ALA A 95 -9.22 7.52 -4.76
C ALA A 95 -8.27 7.19 -3.63
N GLU A 96 -8.83 6.73 -2.54
CA GLU A 96 -8.08 6.26 -1.38
C GLU A 96 -8.27 4.76 -1.22
N PHE A 97 -7.17 4.06 -0.96
CA PHE A 97 -7.16 2.66 -0.57
C PHE A 97 -6.71 2.59 0.88
N GLU A 98 -7.64 2.27 1.75
CA GLU A 98 -7.38 2.09 3.18
C GLU A 98 -7.21 0.63 3.52
N GLN A 99 -6.26 0.30 4.41
CA GLN A 99 -6.09 -1.05 4.92
C GLN A 99 -7.31 -1.46 5.75
N LYS A 100 -7.88 -2.64 5.48
CA LYS A 100 -9.03 -3.18 6.23
C LYS A 100 -8.70 -3.57 7.67
N GLU A 101 -7.44 -3.90 7.93
CA GLU A 101 -6.98 -4.35 9.23
C GLU A 101 -5.75 -3.54 9.65
N ALA A 102 -5.70 -3.15 10.92
CA ALA A 102 -4.52 -2.54 11.50
C ALA A 102 -3.35 -3.53 11.49
N ARG A 103 -2.22 -3.12 10.92
CA ARG A 103 -1.00 -3.91 10.79
C ARG A 103 0.18 -3.18 11.38
N HIS A 104 1.33 -3.85 11.42
CA HIS A 104 2.56 -3.22 11.90
C HIS A 104 2.90 -1.95 11.09
N ALA A 105 2.94 -2.05 9.76
CA ALA A 105 3.04 -0.90 8.88
C ALA A 105 1.63 -0.42 8.51
N GLN A 106 1.21 0.71 9.05
CA GLN A 106 -0.07 1.34 8.75
C GLN A 106 0.15 2.44 7.72
N TYR A 107 -0.54 2.32 6.61
CA TYR A 107 -0.47 3.27 5.51
C TYR A 107 -1.77 3.26 4.70
N LYS A 108 -1.99 4.31 3.95
CA LYS A 108 -3.01 4.37 2.91
C LYS A 108 -2.39 4.76 1.58
N LEU A 109 -3.04 4.36 0.50
CA LEU A 109 -2.66 4.78 -0.84
C LEU A 109 -3.68 5.79 -1.32
N THR A 110 -3.22 6.88 -1.91
CA THR A 110 -4.09 7.91 -2.46
C THR A 110 -3.62 8.29 -3.86
N THR A 111 -4.55 8.64 -4.71
CA THR A 111 -4.19 9.10 -6.05
C THR A 111 -3.72 10.54 -6.01
N ALA A 112 -2.74 10.86 -6.83
CA ALA A 112 -2.23 12.19 -7.07
C ALA A 112 -2.30 12.52 -8.56
N ASP A 113 -2.25 13.81 -8.89
CA ASP A 113 -2.23 14.31 -10.27
C ASP A 113 -3.36 13.74 -11.15
N ASN A 114 -4.59 13.98 -10.72
CA ASN A 114 -5.79 13.52 -11.43
C ASN A 114 -5.79 12.01 -11.76
N PHE A 115 -5.50 11.18 -10.79
CA PHE A 115 -5.44 9.73 -10.96
C PHE A 115 -4.21 9.18 -11.73
N LEU A 116 -3.32 10.04 -12.18
CA LEU A 116 -2.18 9.60 -12.98
C LEU A 116 -1.10 8.96 -12.14
N GLN A 117 -0.99 9.35 -10.88
CA GLN A 117 0.01 8.86 -9.95
C GLN A 117 -0.64 8.27 -8.71
N LEU A 118 0.04 7.33 -8.06
CA LEU A 118 -0.36 6.77 -6.80
C LEU A 118 0.69 7.11 -5.74
N ALA A 119 0.23 7.64 -4.63
CA ALA A 119 1.06 8.02 -3.50
C ALA A 119 0.76 7.14 -2.29
N CYS A 120 1.77 6.85 -1.50
CA CYS A 120 1.69 6.13 -0.23
C CYS A 120 1.87 7.12 0.92
N LEU A 121 0.93 7.11 1.83
CA LEU A 121 0.92 7.95 3.02
C LEU A 121 1.03 7.07 4.25
N GLY A 122 2.14 7.17 4.98
CA GLY A 122 2.34 6.46 6.24
C GLY A 122 1.47 7.04 7.35
N LEU A 123 0.81 6.16 8.09
CA LEU A 123 -0.04 6.51 9.23
C LEU A 123 0.66 6.27 10.57
N ASN A 124 1.78 5.54 10.54
CA ASN A 124 2.70 5.36 11.66
C ASN A 124 4.14 5.27 11.13
N SER A 125 5.12 5.26 12.03
CA SER A 125 6.56 5.23 11.66
C SER A 125 6.93 4.03 10.77
N ALA A 126 6.36 2.86 11.02
CA ALA A 126 6.59 1.67 10.20
C ALA A 126 5.96 1.80 8.81
N GLY A 127 4.78 2.41 8.72
CA GLY A 127 4.11 2.72 7.45
C GLY A 127 4.85 3.79 6.66
N GLU A 128 5.37 4.82 7.31
CA GLU A 128 6.18 5.85 6.68
C GLU A 128 7.48 5.26 6.08
N TYR A 129 8.20 4.45 6.86
CA TYR A 129 9.36 3.73 6.38
C TYR A 129 9.04 2.81 5.20
N PHE A 130 7.91 2.09 5.27
CA PHE A 130 7.44 1.26 4.17
C PHE A 130 7.16 2.08 2.92
N CYS A 131 6.41 3.20 3.03
CA CYS A 131 6.11 4.10 1.91
C CYS A 131 7.40 4.66 1.29
N GLN A 132 8.34 5.13 2.11
CA GLN A 132 9.63 5.64 1.65
C GLN A 132 10.43 4.57 0.90
N SER A 133 10.44 3.32 1.38
CA SER A 133 11.15 2.21 0.71
C SER A 133 10.60 1.88 -0.68
N ARG A 134 9.39 2.34 -1.02
CA ARG A 134 8.70 2.15 -2.31
C ARG A 134 8.62 3.41 -3.14
N ALA A 135 9.18 4.50 -2.64
CA ALA A 135 9.14 5.79 -3.31
C ALA A 135 9.87 5.77 -4.66
N ALA A 136 9.30 6.45 -5.63
CA ALA A 136 9.96 6.74 -6.91
C ALA A 136 11.04 7.80 -6.76
N GLN A 137 10.88 8.68 -5.76
CA GLN A 137 11.80 9.75 -5.41
C GLN A 137 11.87 9.85 -3.89
N ASP A 138 13.05 10.17 -3.35
CA ASP A 138 13.26 10.30 -1.91
C ASP A 138 12.55 11.51 -1.29
N THR A 139 12.09 12.46 -2.12
CA THR A 139 11.38 13.65 -1.66
C THR A 139 9.88 13.37 -1.58
N PRO A 140 9.25 13.63 -0.42
CA PRO A 140 7.82 13.51 -0.29
C PRO A 140 7.09 14.58 -1.10
N VAL A 141 5.89 14.26 -1.54
CA VAL A 141 4.95 15.18 -2.18
C VAL A 141 3.81 15.51 -1.23
N SER A 142 3.21 16.69 -1.38
CA SER A 142 2.01 17.03 -0.60
C SER A 142 0.76 16.54 -1.33
N VAL A 143 -0.01 15.66 -0.70
CA VAL A 143 -1.30 15.19 -1.19
C VAL A 143 -2.34 15.47 -0.12
N GLY A 144 -3.35 16.27 -0.43
CA GLY A 144 -4.36 16.68 0.54
C GLY A 144 -3.81 17.40 1.79
N GLY A 145 -2.65 18.07 1.67
CA GLY A 145 -1.98 18.74 2.79
C GLY A 145 -1.14 17.80 3.68
N GLN A 146 -1.03 16.52 3.33
CA GLN A 146 -0.23 15.52 4.04
C GLN A 146 0.99 15.12 3.21
N SER A 147 2.07 14.75 3.92
CA SER A 147 3.30 14.26 3.28
C SER A 147 3.10 12.82 2.82
N ALA A 148 3.33 12.56 1.54
CA ALA A 148 3.17 11.25 0.93
C ALA A 148 4.32 10.95 -0.03
N PHE A 149 4.57 9.69 -0.34
CA PHE A 149 5.60 9.25 -1.27
C PHE A 149 4.97 8.70 -2.55
N LEU A 150 5.36 9.23 -3.71
CA LEU A 150 4.95 8.67 -5.00
C LEU A 150 5.55 7.28 -5.18
N ILE A 151 4.71 6.30 -5.52
CA ILE A 151 5.13 4.91 -5.64
C ILE A 151 5.72 4.64 -7.03
N LYS A 152 6.83 3.90 -7.05
CA LYS A 152 7.44 3.38 -8.27
C LYS A 152 6.82 2.03 -8.63
N PHE A 153 6.46 1.83 -9.90
CA PHE A 153 5.96 0.59 -10.49
C PHE A 153 6.90 0.09 -11.58
#